data_af1a19b5ba3124f315544648f33598b1
#
_entry.id   af1a19b5ba3124f315544648f33598b1
#
_cell.length_a   1.000
_cell.length_b   1.000
_cell.length_c   1.000
_cell.angle_alpha   90.00
_cell.angle_beta   90.00
_cell.angle_gamma   90.00
#
_symmetry.space_group_name_H-M   'P 1'
#
loop_
_entity.id
_entity.type
_entity.pdbx_description
1 polymer ?
#
loop_
_entity_poly.entity_id
_entity_poly.type
_entity_poly.pdbx_seq_one_letter_code
_entity_poly.pdbx_strand_id
1 'polypeptide(L)'
;MTAPPKPHATGKVPPGDVSKRVGNEMLEQHGINIKQLIEKLVVAAGAEFATYYYYTILRMYLAGHEDYKEICEDARLEDRAHFELITPRIYELGGSLPYDIRAFADRAGCPDAFLPGVNGSRAMSTPFEAMTNVKAADILQVLLEAERCAIRTWSEICDMTIGKDPRTYDMTSRILQEEIEHEAWFVELLSMERDGVTRPSGHFRRGEPGEGPYSRNRPFYNR
;
A
#
# COMPACT_ATOMS: atom_id res chain seq x y z
N MET A 1 -3.01 -64.18 -33.80
CA MET A 1 -2.61 -63.80 -32.42
C MET A 1 -1.67 -62.60 -32.54
N THR A 2 -2.17 -61.41 -32.27
CA THR A 2 -1.39 -60.17 -32.34
C THR A 2 -0.78 -59.96 -30.96
N ALA A 3 0.52 -59.69 -30.91
CA ALA A 3 1.25 -59.44 -29.68
C ALA A 3 0.70 -58.17 -28.95
N PRO A 4 0.67 -58.17 -27.59
CA PRO A 4 0.21 -57.02 -26.84
C PRO A 4 1.18 -55.85 -27.02
N PRO A 5 0.64 -54.56 -27.01
CA PRO A 5 1.48 -53.38 -27.14
C PRO A 5 2.45 -53.27 -25.95
N LYS A 6 3.70 -52.91 -26.27
CA LYS A 6 4.73 -52.66 -25.24
C LYS A 6 4.30 -51.49 -24.34
N PRO A 7 4.51 -51.55 -23.00
CA PRO A 7 4.22 -50.45 -22.12
C PRO A 7 5.09 -49.26 -22.49
N HIS A 8 4.45 -48.08 -22.62
CA HIS A 8 5.16 -46.81 -22.77
C HIS A 8 6.10 -46.61 -21.60
N ALA A 9 7.37 -46.42 -21.85
CA ALA A 9 8.34 -46.02 -20.85
C ALA A 9 7.89 -44.68 -20.26
N THR A 10 7.50 -44.69 -18.98
CA THR A 10 7.31 -43.48 -18.21
C THR A 10 8.69 -42.88 -17.96
N GLY A 11 9.18 -42.10 -18.93
CA GLY A 11 10.37 -41.28 -18.73
C GLY A 11 10.11 -40.37 -17.55
N LYS A 12 10.83 -40.57 -16.43
CA LYS A 12 10.86 -39.60 -15.35
C LYS A 12 11.37 -38.30 -15.94
N VAL A 13 10.51 -37.30 -16.06
CA VAL A 13 10.92 -35.94 -16.37
C VAL A 13 11.93 -35.55 -15.27
N PRO A 14 13.16 -35.16 -15.61
CA PRO A 14 14.12 -34.73 -14.62
C PRO A 14 13.50 -33.57 -13.83
N PRO A 15 13.71 -33.51 -12.50
CA PRO A 15 13.21 -32.40 -11.70
C PRO A 15 13.73 -31.10 -12.34
N GLY A 16 12.82 -30.21 -12.71
CA GLY A 16 13.17 -28.90 -13.26
C GLY A 16 14.08 -28.15 -12.27
N ASP A 17 14.94 -27.30 -12.77
CA ASP A 17 15.75 -26.42 -11.95
C ASP A 17 14.83 -25.52 -11.11
N VAL A 18 14.70 -25.82 -9.82
CA VAL A 18 13.83 -25.09 -8.88
C VAL A 18 14.29 -23.65 -8.63
N SER A 19 15.54 -23.32 -9.01
CA SER A 19 16.06 -21.95 -8.93
C SER A 19 15.55 -21.09 -10.10
N LYS A 20 15.13 -21.72 -11.19
CA LYS A 20 14.71 -21.03 -12.40
C LYS A 20 13.30 -20.45 -12.25
N ARG A 21 13.19 -19.13 -12.44
CA ARG A 21 11.92 -18.39 -12.41
C ARG A 21 11.59 -17.88 -13.82
N VAL A 22 10.85 -18.67 -14.58
CA VAL A 22 10.45 -18.33 -15.95
C VAL A 22 9.74 -16.97 -16.01
N GLY A 23 8.92 -16.64 -15.01
CA GLY A 23 8.27 -15.32 -14.92
C GLY A 23 9.28 -14.17 -14.94
N ASN A 24 10.37 -14.30 -14.17
CA ASN A 24 11.42 -13.26 -14.13
C ASN A 24 12.16 -13.14 -15.47
N GLU A 25 12.47 -14.28 -16.12
CA GLU A 25 13.08 -14.27 -17.47
C GLU A 25 12.19 -13.52 -18.48
N MET A 26 10.89 -13.73 -18.42
CA MET A 26 9.93 -13.02 -19.29
C MET A 26 9.90 -11.52 -19.00
N LEU A 27 9.94 -11.11 -17.73
CA LEU A 27 9.97 -9.70 -17.37
C LEU A 27 11.23 -9.00 -17.90
N GLU A 28 12.40 -9.63 -17.78
CA GLU A 28 13.66 -9.11 -18.33
C GLU A 28 13.61 -8.99 -19.86
N GLN A 29 13.01 -9.97 -20.56
CA GLN A 29 12.78 -9.90 -21.99
C GLN A 29 11.87 -8.74 -22.39
N HIS A 30 10.90 -8.37 -21.55
CA HIS A 30 10.03 -7.21 -21.74
C HIS A 30 10.70 -5.90 -21.28
N GLY A 31 11.99 -5.92 -20.92
CA GLY A 31 12.77 -4.74 -20.54
C GLY A 31 12.52 -4.24 -19.11
N ILE A 32 11.99 -5.10 -18.22
CA ILE A 32 11.88 -4.76 -16.81
C ILE A 32 13.20 -5.04 -16.09
N ASN A 33 13.71 -4.03 -15.42
CA ASN A 33 14.79 -4.21 -14.45
C ASN A 33 14.19 -4.72 -13.14
N ILE A 34 14.25 -6.05 -12.92
CA ILE A 34 13.65 -6.71 -11.75
C ILE A 34 14.21 -6.16 -10.44
N LYS A 35 15.52 -5.88 -10.37
CA LYS A 35 16.14 -5.32 -9.17
C LYS A 35 15.55 -3.96 -8.83
N GLN A 36 15.41 -3.09 -9.82
CA GLN A 36 14.81 -1.77 -9.63
C GLN A 36 13.33 -1.87 -9.24
N LEU A 37 12.59 -2.80 -9.84
CA LEU A 37 11.19 -3.05 -9.48
C LEU A 37 11.07 -3.52 -8.03
N ILE A 38 11.91 -4.45 -7.58
CA ILE A 38 11.95 -4.90 -6.18
C ILE A 38 12.24 -3.73 -5.25
N GLU A 39 13.23 -2.90 -5.56
CA GLU A 39 13.58 -1.72 -4.75
C GLU A 39 12.39 -0.76 -4.61
N LYS A 40 11.67 -0.48 -5.71
CA LYS A 40 10.46 0.35 -5.70
C LYS A 40 9.33 -0.28 -4.86
N LEU A 41 9.09 -1.57 -5.02
CA LEU A 41 8.07 -2.28 -4.24
C LEU A 41 8.40 -2.32 -2.74
N VAL A 42 9.68 -2.47 -2.36
CA VAL A 42 10.11 -2.43 -0.94
C VAL A 42 9.90 -1.04 -0.35
N VAL A 43 10.20 0.03 -1.10
CA VAL A 43 9.93 1.41 -0.68
C VAL A 43 8.44 1.65 -0.50
N ALA A 44 7.62 1.21 -1.45
CA ALA A 44 6.17 1.32 -1.38
C ALA A 44 5.61 0.53 -0.18
N ALA A 45 6.04 -0.72 0.02
CA ALA A 45 5.64 -1.51 1.18
C ALA A 45 6.01 -0.85 2.52
N GLY A 46 7.17 -0.17 2.57
CA GLY A 46 7.59 0.62 3.73
C GLY A 46 6.68 1.82 3.98
N ALA A 47 6.25 2.50 2.92
CA ALA A 47 5.32 3.62 2.99
C ALA A 47 3.95 3.15 3.51
N GLU A 48 3.36 2.10 2.94
CA GLU A 48 2.07 1.52 3.39
C GLU A 48 2.11 1.11 4.86
N PHE A 49 3.18 0.44 5.28
CA PHE A 49 3.35 0.05 6.68
C PHE A 49 3.47 1.27 7.61
N ALA A 50 4.21 2.29 7.22
CA ALA A 50 4.36 3.53 7.98
C ALA A 50 3.04 4.30 8.06
N THR A 51 2.30 4.42 6.96
CA THR A 51 1.01 5.11 6.89
C THR A 51 -0.04 4.39 7.73
N TYR A 52 -0.13 3.06 7.63
CA TYR A 52 -0.97 2.26 8.53
C TYR A 52 -0.70 2.56 10.02
N TYR A 53 0.58 2.69 10.40
CA TYR A 53 0.95 3.05 11.76
C TYR A 53 0.51 4.47 12.11
N TYR A 54 0.72 5.46 11.24
CA TYR A 54 0.31 6.84 11.46
C TYR A 54 -1.20 6.98 11.56
N TYR A 55 -1.97 6.35 10.72
CA TYR A 55 -3.43 6.30 10.87
C TYR A 55 -3.86 5.73 12.21
N THR A 56 -3.19 4.67 12.68
CA THR A 56 -3.50 4.05 13.95
C THR A 56 -3.36 5.02 15.12
N ILE A 57 -2.33 5.88 15.12
CA ILE A 57 -2.10 6.82 16.21
C ILE A 57 -2.82 8.16 16.02
N LEU A 58 -2.80 8.73 14.80
CA LEU A 58 -3.32 10.08 14.56
C LEU A 58 -4.85 10.16 14.72
N ARG A 59 -5.59 9.13 14.29
CA ARG A 59 -7.04 9.09 14.48
C ARG A 59 -7.49 9.18 15.93
N MET A 60 -6.62 8.81 16.90
CA MET A 60 -6.94 8.90 18.32
C MET A 60 -7.07 10.36 18.78
N TYR A 61 -6.47 11.31 18.06
CA TYR A 61 -6.53 12.74 18.35
C TYR A 61 -7.70 13.45 17.65
N LEU A 62 -8.51 12.76 16.87
CA LEU A 62 -9.74 13.26 16.22
C LEU A 62 -10.95 13.18 17.18
N ALA A 63 -10.74 13.56 18.46
CA ALA A 63 -11.80 13.51 19.46
C ALA A 63 -12.96 14.45 19.08
N GLY A 64 -14.18 13.93 19.07
CA GLY A 64 -15.38 14.67 18.66
C GLY A 64 -15.66 14.68 17.15
N HIS A 65 -14.81 14.06 16.35
CA HIS A 65 -14.96 13.94 14.89
C HIS A 65 -15.09 12.46 14.52
N GLU A 66 -16.19 11.82 14.89
CA GLU A 66 -16.35 10.38 14.69
C GLU A 66 -16.36 10.00 13.20
N ASP A 67 -16.96 10.84 12.33
CA ASP A 67 -16.95 10.62 10.87
C ASP A 67 -15.53 10.61 10.30
N TYR A 68 -14.63 11.48 10.81
CA TYR A 68 -13.23 11.51 10.38
C TYR A 68 -12.46 10.28 10.86
N LYS A 69 -12.76 9.81 12.08
CA LYS A 69 -12.17 8.56 12.59
C LYS A 69 -12.55 7.36 11.74
N GLU A 70 -13.81 7.29 11.29
CA GLU A 70 -14.26 6.19 10.44
C GLU A 70 -13.57 6.21 9.08
N ILE A 71 -13.41 7.37 8.45
CA ILE A 71 -12.67 7.52 7.19
C ILE A 71 -11.20 7.14 7.37
N CYS A 72 -10.56 7.60 8.45
CA CYS A 72 -9.20 7.20 8.78
C CYS A 72 -9.08 5.69 9.07
N GLU A 73 -10.12 5.05 9.58
CA GLU A 73 -10.14 3.60 9.78
C GLU A 73 -10.23 2.85 8.46
N ASP A 74 -11.04 3.32 7.50
CA ASP A 74 -11.13 2.73 6.17
C ASP A 74 -9.76 2.79 5.46
N ALA A 75 -9.14 3.97 5.38
CA ALA A 75 -7.82 4.14 4.78
C ALA A 75 -6.76 3.26 5.49
N ARG A 76 -6.75 3.26 6.83
CA ARG A 76 -5.84 2.43 7.61
C ARG A 76 -5.92 0.93 7.28
N LEU A 77 -7.13 0.42 7.11
CA LEU A 77 -7.34 -1.00 6.79
C LEU A 77 -6.92 -1.32 5.36
N GLU A 78 -7.10 -0.37 4.44
CA GLU A 78 -6.67 -0.50 3.06
C GLU A 78 -5.14 -0.45 2.95
N ASP A 79 -4.44 0.48 3.61
CA ASP A 79 -2.95 0.51 3.68
C ASP A 79 -2.36 -0.80 4.21
N ARG A 80 -2.98 -1.35 5.26
CA ARG A 80 -2.59 -2.66 5.76
C ARG A 80 -2.73 -3.74 4.69
N ALA A 81 -3.84 -3.73 3.96
CA ALA A 81 -4.07 -4.69 2.88
C ALA A 81 -3.10 -4.50 1.71
N HIS A 82 -2.76 -3.26 1.38
CA HIS A 82 -1.74 -2.94 0.39
C HIS A 82 -0.40 -3.56 0.77
N PHE A 83 0.06 -3.34 2.00
CA PHE A 83 1.27 -3.96 2.52
C PHE A 83 1.25 -5.49 2.42
N GLU A 84 0.15 -6.12 2.86
CA GLU A 84 -0.02 -7.58 2.83
C GLU A 84 -0.08 -8.12 1.40
N LEU A 85 -0.62 -7.34 0.45
CA LEU A 85 -0.73 -7.71 -0.97
C LEU A 85 0.61 -7.63 -1.71
N ILE A 86 1.43 -6.60 -1.41
CA ILE A 86 2.71 -6.36 -2.10
C ILE A 86 3.79 -7.32 -1.62
N THR A 87 3.79 -7.62 -0.33
CA THR A 87 4.84 -8.44 0.29
C THR A 87 5.10 -9.75 -0.45
N PRO A 88 4.11 -10.60 -0.74
CA PRO A 88 4.33 -11.82 -1.51
C PRO A 88 4.95 -11.55 -2.89
N ARG A 89 4.56 -10.46 -3.56
CA ARG A 89 5.10 -10.12 -4.88
C ARG A 89 6.60 -9.82 -4.86
N ILE A 90 7.08 -9.14 -3.82
CA ILE A 90 8.51 -8.89 -3.61
C ILE A 90 9.28 -10.21 -3.56
N TYR A 91 8.78 -11.19 -2.79
CA TYR A 91 9.41 -12.51 -2.67
C TYR A 91 9.29 -13.35 -3.95
N GLU A 92 8.18 -13.26 -4.68
CA GLU A 92 8.02 -13.90 -5.99
C GLU A 92 9.04 -13.38 -7.01
N LEU A 93 9.40 -12.11 -6.97
CA LEU A 93 10.44 -11.52 -7.80
C LEU A 93 11.86 -11.89 -7.35
N GLY A 94 12.02 -12.49 -6.17
CA GLY A 94 13.31 -12.87 -5.59
C GLY A 94 13.91 -11.86 -4.65
N GLY A 95 13.14 -10.82 -4.28
CA GLY A 95 13.49 -9.86 -3.24
C GLY A 95 13.14 -10.33 -1.83
N SER A 96 13.34 -9.46 -0.86
CA SER A 96 12.94 -9.64 0.53
C SER A 96 12.73 -8.30 1.21
N LEU A 97 11.92 -8.28 2.26
CA LEU A 97 11.80 -7.13 3.15
C LEU A 97 12.98 -7.10 4.14
N PRO A 98 13.40 -5.92 4.61
CA PRO A 98 14.36 -5.79 5.69
C PRO A 98 13.86 -6.45 6.98
N TYR A 99 14.72 -7.20 7.68
CA TYR A 99 14.38 -7.78 8.99
C TYR A 99 14.33 -6.73 10.11
N ASP A 100 15.15 -5.68 10.02
CA ASP A 100 15.10 -4.55 10.97
C ASP A 100 13.97 -3.61 10.57
N ILE A 101 12.96 -3.51 11.43
CA ILE A 101 11.79 -2.66 11.20
C ILE A 101 12.16 -1.18 11.10
N ARG A 102 13.23 -0.73 11.74
CA ARG A 102 13.71 0.65 11.63
C ARG A 102 14.28 0.91 10.25
N ALA A 103 15.13 -0.01 9.76
CA ALA A 103 15.67 0.06 8.41
C ALA A 103 14.57 -0.05 7.35
N PHE A 104 13.47 -0.73 7.64
CA PHE A 104 12.31 -0.82 6.77
C PHE A 104 11.53 0.49 6.74
N ALA A 105 11.21 1.05 7.91
CA ALA A 105 10.54 2.34 8.01
C ALA A 105 11.37 3.49 7.41
N ASP A 106 12.70 3.47 7.59
CA ASP A 106 13.61 4.45 6.99
C ASP A 106 13.65 4.41 5.44
N ARG A 107 13.18 3.32 4.84
CA ARG A 107 13.04 3.20 3.37
C ARG A 107 11.72 3.72 2.83
N ALA A 108 10.75 4.00 3.69
CA ALA A 108 9.50 4.62 3.26
C ALA A 108 9.81 5.90 2.46
N GLY A 109 9.42 5.93 1.19
CA GLY A 109 9.71 7.05 0.29
C GLY A 109 8.85 8.27 0.53
N CYS A 110 7.94 8.21 1.50
CA CYS A 110 7.02 9.28 1.84
C CYS A 110 7.54 10.09 3.04
N PRO A 111 7.21 11.39 3.13
CA PRO A 111 7.58 12.19 4.28
C PRO A 111 6.98 11.61 5.55
N ASP A 112 7.74 11.67 6.63
CA ASP A 112 7.21 11.32 7.95
C ASP A 112 5.99 12.18 8.28
N ALA A 113 4.98 11.58 8.90
CA ALA A 113 3.74 12.26 9.31
C ALA A 113 3.99 13.10 10.57
N PHE A 114 4.63 14.25 10.41
CA PHE A 114 4.88 15.20 11.51
C PHE A 114 3.73 16.20 11.62
N LEU A 115 3.16 16.28 12.81
CA LEU A 115 2.18 17.32 13.13
C LEU A 115 2.87 18.68 13.31
N PRO A 116 2.22 19.78 12.87
CA PRO A 116 2.73 21.13 13.07
C PRO A 116 3.03 21.41 14.55
N GLY A 117 4.17 22.03 14.84
CA GLY A 117 4.61 22.33 16.21
C GLY A 117 5.30 21.19 16.95
N VAL A 118 5.30 20.00 16.38
CA VAL A 118 6.15 18.91 16.82
C VAL A 118 7.47 19.08 16.10
N ASN A 119 8.50 19.59 16.75
CA ASN A 119 9.84 19.73 16.16
C ASN A 119 10.26 18.40 15.53
N GLY A 120 10.49 18.40 14.21
CA GLY A 120 10.77 17.26 13.38
C GLY A 120 12.01 16.43 13.72
N SER A 121 12.27 16.22 15.00
CA SER A 121 13.19 15.21 15.42
C SER A 121 12.50 13.86 15.33
N ARG A 122 13.10 12.92 14.62
CA ARG A 122 12.78 11.49 14.69
C ARG A 122 12.83 10.91 16.11
N ALA A 123 13.11 11.72 17.11
CA ALA A 123 13.07 11.41 18.53
C ALA A 123 11.61 11.39 18.99
N MET A 124 11.07 10.35 18.84
CA MET A 124 9.87 9.58 19.08
C MET A 124 9.18 9.75 20.43
N SER A 125 9.33 10.81 21.11
CA SER A 125 8.55 11.09 22.30
C SER A 125 8.10 12.54 22.29
N THR A 126 7.14 12.82 21.42
CA THR A 126 6.34 14.01 21.65
C THR A 126 5.61 13.77 22.95
N PRO A 127 5.88 14.53 24.02
CA PRO A 127 5.10 14.41 25.23
C PRO A 127 3.62 14.57 24.88
N PHE A 128 2.76 13.78 25.50
CA PHE A 128 1.31 13.88 25.32
C PHE A 128 0.79 15.33 25.39
N GLU A 129 1.41 16.15 26.22
CA GLU A 129 1.13 17.58 26.40
C GLU A 129 1.36 18.40 25.11
N ALA A 130 2.31 18.05 24.27
CA ALA A 130 2.54 18.74 22.99
C ALA A 130 1.46 18.44 21.93
N MET A 131 0.68 17.37 22.13
CA MET A 131 -0.41 16.96 21.25
C MET A 131 -1.77 17.52 21.66
N THR A 132 -1.89 18.20 22.81
CA THR A 132 -3.17 18.70 23.35
C THR A 132 -3.80 19.82 22.52
N ASN A 133 -3.03 20.48 21.65
CA ASN A 133 -3.50 21.60 20.82
C ASN A 133 -3.56 21.25 19.33
N VAL A 134 -3.45 19.96 18.95
CA VAL A 134 -3.52 19.54 17.56
C VAL A 134 -4.97 19.65 17.06
N LYS A 135 -5.16 20.37 15.97
CA LYS A 135 -6.48 20.51 15.33
C LYS A 135 -6.74 19.36 14.36
N ALA A 136 -8.00 19.03 14.17
CA ALA A 136 -8.40 18.04 13.17
C ALA A 136 -7.83 18.37 11.77
N ALA A 137 -7.89 19.63 11.36
CA ALA A 137 -7.32 20.08 10.09
C ALA A 137 -5.82 19.80 9.94
N ASP A 138 -5.04 19.86 11.03
CA ASP A 138 -3.59 19.56 10.98
C ASP A 138 -3.35 18.08 10.75
N ILE A 139 -4.14 17.22 11.39
CA ILE A 139 -4.09 15.77 11.19
C ILE A 139 -4.48 15.40 9.77
N LEU A 140 -5.62 15.92 9.29
CA LEU A 140 -6.10 15.66 7.93
C LEU A 140 -5.11 16.14 6.87
N GLN A 141 -4.40 17.27 7.10
CA GLN A 141 -3.38 17.75 6.18
C GLN A 141 -2.17 16.79 6.10
N VAL A 142 -1.72 16.27 7.23
CA VAL A 142 -0.62 15.31 7.28
C VAL A 142 -0.99 14.03 6.53
N LEU A 143 -2.20 13.53 6.75
CA LEU A 143 -2.69 12.32 6.08
C LEU A 143 -2.84 12.57 4.57
N LEU A 144 -3.38 13.71 4.16
CA LEU A 144 -3.47 14.09 2.74
C LEU A 144 -2.11 14.11 2.03
N GLU A 145 -1.06 14.59 2.69
CA GLU A 145 0.29 14.58 2.09
C GLU A 145 0.87 13.17 1.98
N ALA A 146 0.52 12.28 2.91
CA ALA A 146 0.88 10.86 2.82
C ALA A 146 0.21 10.20 1.61
N GLU A 147 -1.11 10.40 1.42
CA GLU A 147 -1.84 9.87 0.26
C GLU A 147 -1.25 10.37 -1.07
N ARG A 148 -0.94 11.65 -1.17
CA ARG A 148 -0.30 12.23 -2.35
C ARG A 148 1.06 11.64 -2.65
N CYS A 149 1.79 11.25 -1.62
CA CYS A 149 3.05 10.54 -1.80
C CYS A 149 2.80 9.10 -2.29
N ALA A 150 1.84 8.39 -1.72
CA ALA A 150 1.44 7.05 -2.16
C ALA A 150 1.00 7.05 -3.63
N ILE A 151 0.13 7.98 -4.03
CA ILE A 151 -0.30 8.15 -5.42
C ILE A 151 0.90 8.27 -6.38
N ARG A 152 1.87 9.13 -6.07
CA ARG A 152 3.07 9.29 -6.91
C ARG A 152 3.88 7.99 -6.99
N THR A 153 4.07 7.32 -5.87
CA THR A 153 4.82 6.06 -5.79
C THR A 153 4.15 4.96 -6.61
N TRP A 154 2.83 4.79 -6.46
CA TRP A 154 2.09 3.78 -7.18
C TRP A 154 1.97 4.09 -8.68
N SER A 155 1.83 5.37 -9.05
CA SER A 155 1.85 5.80 -10.46
C SER A 155 3.16 5.42 -11.14
N GLU A 156 4.32 5.66 -10.50
CA GLU A 156 5.62 5.27 -11.05
C GLU A 156 5.73 3.74 -11.26
N ILE A 157 5.23 2.94 -10.32
CA ILE A 157 5.28 1.47 -10.46
C ILE A 157 4.33 1.00 -11.57
N CYS A 158 3.15 1.59 -11.69
CA CYS A 158 2.23 1.34 -12.78
C CYS A 158 2.88 1.63 -14.14
N ASP A 159 3.54 2.79 -14.29
CA ASP A 159 4.24 3.17 -15.52
C ASP A 159 5.39 2.22 -15.88
N MET A 160 6.09 1.69 -14.89
CA MET A 160 7.15 0.70 -15.09
C MET A 160 6.62 -0.64 -15.59
N THR A 161 5.40 -1.01 -15.21
CA THR A 161 4.87 -2.38 -15.35
C THR A 161 3.78 -2.53 -16.41
N ILE A 162 3.15 -1.44 -16.84
CA ILE A 162 2.08 -1.45 -17.83
C ILE A 162 2.54 -2.14 -19.12
N GLY A 163 1.75 -3.12 -19.59
CA GLY A 163 2.03 -3.88 -20.80
C GLY A 163 3.23 -4.84 -20.72
N LYS A 164 3.95 -4.88 -19.58
CA LYS A 164 5.17 -5.67 -19.39
C LYS A 164 5.06 -6.70 -18.28
N ASP A 165 4.47 -6.33 -17.16
CA ASP A 165 4.22 -7.18 -15.99
C ASP A 165 2.75 -7.08 -15.57
N PRO A 166 1.85 -7.85 -16.17
CA PRO A 166 0.43 -7.76 -15.89
C PRO A 166 0.10 -8.09 -14.43
N ARG A 167 0.89 -8.96 -13.78
CA ARG A 167 0.67 -9.33 -12.37
C ARG A 167 0.95 -8.18 -11.42
N THR A 168 2.09 -7.50 -11.59
CA THR A 168 2.42 -6.34 -10.76
C THR A 168 1.50 -5.17 -11.11
N TYR A 169 1.28 -4.91 -12.40
CA TYR A 169 0.43 -3.82 -12.85
C TYR A 169 -1.02 -3.93 -12.33
N ASP A 170 -1.66 -5.10 -12.43
CA ASP A 170 -3.03 -5.31 -11.94
C ASP A 170 -3.14 -4.99 -10.45
N MET A 171 -2.19 -5.45 -9.67
CA MET A 171 -2.13 -5.22 -8.23
C MET A 171 -1.91 -3.72 -7.89
N THR A 172 -0.90 -3.11 -8.49
CA THR A 172 -0.53 -1.72 -8.19
C THR A 172 -1.53 -0.71 -8.72
N SER A 173 -2.17 -1.00 -9.85
CA SER A 173 -3.25 -0.19 -10.40
C SER A 173 -4.50 -0.15 -9.49
N ARG A 174 -4.80 -1.25 -8.79
CA ARG A 174 -5.90 -1.27 -7.80
C ARG A 174 -5.55 -0.43 -6.58
N ILE A 175 -4.34 -0.59 -6.07
CA ILE A 175 -3.87 0.24 -4.94
C ILE A 175 -3.94 1.72 -5.32
N LEU A 176 -3.39 2.10 -6.47
CA LEU A 176 -3.43 3.49 -6.95
C LEU A 176 -4.85 4.07 -6.99
N GLN A 177 -5.85 3.28 -7.38
CA GLN A 177 -7.24 3.74 -7.40
C GLN A 177 -7.76 4.00 -5.98
N GLU A 178 -7.40 3.17 -5.01
CA GLU A 178 -7.78 3.36 -3.60
C GLU A 178 -7.11 4.61 -3.02
N GLU A 179 -5.81 4.85 -3.30
CA GLU A 179 -5.10 6.06 -2.85
C GLU A 179 -5.69 7.35 -3.43
N ILE A 180 -6.13 7.33 -4.69
CA ILE A 180 -6.82 8.48 -5.30
C ILE A 180 -8.17 8.76 -4.60
N GLU A 181 -8.87 7.74 -4.16
CA GLU A 181 -10.09 7.90 -3.36
C GLU A 181 -9.78 8.49 -1.97
N HIS A 182 -8.71 8.02 -1.30
CA HIS A 182 -8.28 8.58 -0.02
C HIS A 182 -7.93 10.06 -0.15
N GLU A 183 -7.19 10.46 -1.18
CA GLU A 183 -6.92 11.88 -1.44
C GLU A 183 -8.23 12.68 -1.54
N ALA A 184 -9.21 12.18 -2.28
CA ALA A 184 -10.49 12.85 -2.44
C ALA A 184 -11.23 13.02 -1.11
N TRP A 185 -11.22 12.01 -0.24
CA TRP A 185 -11.82 12.07 1.09
C TRP A 185 -11.18 13.16 1.95
N PHE A 186 -9.85 13.19 2.03
CA PHE A 186 -9.15 14.19 2.84
C PHE A 186 -9.27 15.61 2.30
N VAL A 187 -9.33 15.78 0.99
CA VAL A 187 -9.61 17.10 0.37
C VAL A 187 -11.01 17.59 0.76
N GLU A 188 -12.01 16.71 0.75
CA GLU A 188 -13.38 17.05 1.17
C GLU A 188 -13.42 17.44 2.65
N LEU A 189 -12.87 16.61 3.54
CA LEU A 189 -12.85 16.86 4.98
C LEU A 189 -12.11 18.15 5.33
N LEU A 190 -10.94 18.40 4.72
CA LEU A 190 -10.18 19.62 4.92
C LEU A 190 -10.93 20.87 4.45
N SER A 191 -11.71 20.76 3.37
CA SER A 191 -12.55 21.86 2.92
C SER A 191 -13.64 22.19 3.93
N MET A 192 -14.24 21.18 4.55
CA MET A 192 -15.23 21.36 5.62
C MET A 192 -14.60 22.05 6.83
N GLU A 193 -13.43 21.58 7.28
CA GLU A 193 -12.73 22.12 8.44
C GLU A 193 -12.27 23.58 8.28
N ARG A 194 -11.79 23.95 7.10
CA ARG A 194 -11.21 25.27 6.85
C ARG A 194 -12.22 26.30 6.38
N ASP A 195 -13.12 25.91 5.50
CA ASP A 195 -14.00 26.83 4.78
C ASP A 195 -15.46 26.72 5.25
N GLY A 196 -15.79 25.69 6.04
CA GLY A 196 -17.18 25.33 6.39
C GLY A 196 -18.01 24.91 5.16
N VAL A 197 -17.34 24.58 4.04
CA VAL A 197 -17.98 24.25 2.77
C VAL A 197 -17.61 22.83 2.37
N THR A 198 -18.63 21.99 2.16
CA THR A 198 -18.43 20.68 1.54
C THR A 198 -18.16 20.85 0.05
N ARG A 199 -17.01 20.46 -0.43
CA ARG A 199 -16.67 20.39 -1.86
C ARG A 199 -17.00 19.00 -2.38
N PRO A 200 -17.75 18.87 -3.48
CA PRO A 200 -17.97 17.55 -4.06
C PRO A 200 -16.64 16.90 -4.45
N SER A 201 -16.34 15.75 -3.90
CA SER A 201 -15.13 14.99 -4.23
C SER A 201 -15.38 13.91 -5.29
N GLY A 202 -16.65 13.67 -5.64
CA GLY A 202 -17.06 12.56 -6.50
C GLY A 202 -17.01 11.21 -5.79
N HIS A 203 -16.73 11.24 -4.49
CA HIS A 203 -16.58 10.07 -3.65
C HIS A 203 -17.87 9.77 -2.87
N PHE A 204 -18.18 8.49 -2.75
CA PHE A 204 -19.24 7.99 -1.88
C PHE A 204 -18.62 7.08 -0.83
N ARG A 205 -18.89 7.35 0.43
CA ARG A 205 -18.50 6.47 1.51
C ARG A 205 -19.00 5.04 1.25
N ARG A 206 -18.14 4.07 1.43
CA ARG A 206 -18.36 2.68 1.03
C ARG A 206 -19.02 1.79 2.10
N GLY A 207 -19.62 2.35 3.12
CA GLY A 207 -20.28 1.59 4.18
C GLY A 207 -19.34 1.25 5.34
N GLU A 208 -19.22 -0.01 5.71
CA GLU A 208 -18.41 -0.43 6.84
C GLU A 208 -16.90 -0.27 6.58
N PRO A 209 -16.08 0.06 7.59
CA PRO A 209 -14.64 0.16 7.47
C PRO A 209 -13.99 -1.06 6.80
N GLY A 210 -13.13 -0.85 5.83
CA GLY A 210 -12.48 -1.93 5.09
C GLY A 210 -13.36 -2.65 4.05
N GLU A 211 -14.58 -2.20 3.82
CA GLU A 211 -15.51 -2.74 2.81
C GLU A 211 -15.41 -2.06 1.44
N GLY A 212 -14.24 -1.63 1.03
CA GLY A 212 -14.02 -1.07 -0.30
C GLY A 212 -14.39 -2.03 -1.43
N PRO A 213 -14.60 -1.53 -2.67
CA PRO A 213 -14.98 -2.38 -3.81
C PRO A 213 -13.98 -3.50 -4.07
N TYR A 214 -12.75 -3.34 -3.65
CA TYR A 214 -11.69 -4.34 -3.78
C TYR A 214 -11.50 -5.18 -2.52
N SER A 215 -11.88 -4.70 -1.34
CA SER A 215 -11.72 -5.41 -0.07
C SER A 215 -12.67 -6.61 0.05
N ARG A 216 -13.87 -6.55 -0.53
CA ARG A 216 -14.83 -7.67 -0.54
C ARG A 216 -14.30 -8.94 -1.21
N ASN A 217 -13.37 -8.80 -2.13
CA ASN A 217 -12.75 -9.91 -2.85
C ASN A 217 -11.38 -10.30 -2.30
N ARG A 218 -10.95 -9.71 -1.17
CA ARG A 218 -9.66 -10.00 -0.57
C ARG A 218 -9.80 -11.12 0.47
N PRO A 219 -9.04 -12.22 0.34
CA PRO A 219 -9.13 -13.35 1.29
C PRO A 219 -8.71 -13.01 2.72
N PHE A 220 -8.17 -11.79 2.94
CA PHE A 220 -7.64 -11.35 4.24
C PHE A 220 -8.68 -10.68 5.14
N TYR A 221 -9.81 -10.18 4.61
CA TYR A 221 -10.84 -9.52 5.41
C TYR A 221 -11.95 -10.45 5.91
N ASN A 222 -12.01 -11.68 5.42
CA ASN A 222 -13.05 -12.66 5.78
C ASN A 222 -12.55 -13.72 6.76
N ARG A 223 -11.56 -13.40 7.61
CA ARG A 223 -11.07 -14.33 8.65
C ARG A 223 -11.14 -13.73 10.04
#